data_0e9fe0d12d529d2b97e164d9df6e43f9
#
_entry.id   0e9fe0d12d529d2b97e164d9df6e43f9
#
_cell.length_a   1.000
_cell.length_b   1.000
_cell.length_c   1.000
_cell.angle_alpha   90.00
_cell.angle_beta   90.00
_cell.angle_gamma   90.00
#
_symmetry.space_group_name_H-M   'P 1'
#
loop_
_entity.id
_entity.type
_entity.pdbx_description
1 polymer ?
#
loop_
_entity_poly.entity_id
_entity_poly.type
_entity_poly.pdbx_seq_one_letter_code
_entity_poly.pdbx_strand_id
1 'polypeptide(L)'
;MNNKNILARKLKKNQTPQEIKMWSLLRNHRYKNLAFKRQHPIGDYIVDFICLEKKLIIEIDGGQHNEPNNIEYDKTRTDFLESKGYKVIRFWNNEIDNNIEGVFFEIDKHI
;
A
#
# COMPACT_ATOMS: atom_id res chain seq x y z
N MET A 1 -11.45 -14.39 18.04
CA MET A 1 -10.32 -13.48 17.71
C MET A 1 -10.24 -13.26 16.23
N ASN A 2 -9.95 -12.04 15.80
CA ASN A 2 -9.91 -11.70 14.38
C ASN A 2 -8.53 -12.02 13.80
N ASN A 3 -8.46 -12.97 12.86
CA ASN A 3 -7.21 -13.36 12.20
C ASN A 3 -6.55 -12.20 11.45
N LYS A 4 -7.36 -11.25 10.95
CA LYS A 4 -6.86 -10.07 10.24
C LYS A 4 -6.01 -9.19 11.14
N ASN A 5 -6.40 -9.02 12.40
CA ASN A 5 -5.63 -8.22 13.35
C ASN A 5 -4.29 -8.88 13.68
N ILE A 6 -4.27 -10.20 13.78
CA ILE A 6 -3.03 -10.95 14.02
C ILE A 6 -2.10 -10.80 12.83
N LEU A 7 -2.61 -10.93 11.61
CA LEU A 7 -1.82 -10.80 10.40
C LEU A 7 -1.27 -9.38 10.26
N ALA A 8 -2.08 -8.37 10.52
CA ALA A 8 -1.64 -6.97 10.45
C ALA A 8 -0.50 -6.70 11.43
N ARG A 9 -0.59 -7.20 12.66
CA ARG A 9 0.48 -7.05 13.65
C ARG A 9 1.76 -7.73 13.19
N LYS A 10 1.65 -8.91 12.61
CA LYS A 10 2.79 -9.65 12.09
C LYS A 10 3.48 -8.91 10.96
N LEU A 11 2.71 -8.34 10.03
CA LEU A 11 3.23 -7.56 8.92
C LEU A 11 3.92 -6.28 9.39
N LYS A 12 3.35 -5.60 10.39
CA LYS A 12 3.97 -4.40 10.96
C LYS A 12 5.37 -4.66 11.52
N LYS A 13 5.63 -5.87 12.01
CA LYS A 13 6.94 -6.25 12.54
C LYS A 13 7.94 -6.53 11.43
N ASN A 14 7.49 -6.80 10.21
CA ASN A 14 8.32 -7.25 9.08
C ASN A 14 8.33 -6.24 7.95
N GLN A 15 8.24 -4.95 8.26
CA GLN A 15 8.27 -3.92 7.23
C GLN A 15 9.64 -3.84 6.55
N THR A 16 9.61 -3.63 5.23
CA THR A 16 10.83 -3.42 4.46
C THR A 16 11.37 -2.00 4.69
N PRO A 17 12.66 -1.76 4.38
CA PRO A 17 13.19 -0.40 4.44
C PRO A 17 12.41 0.60 3.59
N GLN A 18 11.92 0.16 2.42
CA GLN A 18 11.15 1.02 1.53
C GLN A 18 9.79 1.38 2.15
N GLU A 19 9.14 0.44 2.81
CA GLU A 19 7.89 0.71 3.51
C GLU A 19 8.11 1.66 4.68
N ILE A 20 9.21 1.50 5.41
CA ILE A 20 9.57 2.41 6.51
C ILE A 20 9.79 3.82 5.97
N LYS A 21 10.53 3.95 4.87
CA LYS A 21 10.77 5.24 4.24
C LYS A 21 9.46 5.91 3.82
N MET A 22 8.60 5.17 3.14
CA MET A 22 7.31 5.69 2.69
C MET A 22 6.45 6.14 3.86
N TRP A 23 6.38 5.33 4.90
CA TRP A 23 5.60 5.68 6.10
C TRP A 23 6.12 6.95 6.76
N SER A 24 7.43 7.15 6.80
CA SER A 24 8.00 8.36 7.38
C SER A 24 7.54 9.64 6.66
N LEU A 25 7.19 9.52 5.38
CA LEU A 25 6.73 10.64 4.56
C LEU A 25 5.22 10.83 4.61
N LEU A 26 4.47 9.78 4.94
CA LEU A 26 3.00 9.82 4.96
C LEU A 26 2.41 10.03 6.35
N ARG A 27 3.11 9.60 7.40
CA ARG A 27 2.59 9.61 8.76
C ARG A 27 2.36 11.03 9.29
N ASN A 28 1.51 11.15 10.30
CA ASN A 28 1.28 12.40 11.01
C ASN A 28 0.79 13.54 10.09
N HIS A 29 0.01 13.19 9.07
CA HIS A 29 -0.55 14.17 8.12
C HIS A 29 0.53 14.96 7.37
N ARG A 30 1.75 14.39 7.24
CA ARG A 30 2.88 15.10 6.61
C ARG A 30 2.67 15.38 5.14
N TYR A 31 1.94 14.48 4.44
CA TYR A 31 1.70 14.65 3.02
C TYR A 31 0.34 15.29 2.81
N LYS A 32 0.32 16.55 2.39
CA LYS A 32 -0.89 17.31 2.06
C LYS A 32 -1.95 17.30 3.16
N ASN A 33 -1.51 17.16 4.40
CA ASN A 33 -2.40 17.12 5.58
C ASN A 33 -3.42 15.98 5.51
N LEU A 34 -3.08 14.88 4.84
CA LEU A 34 -3.96 13.73 4.70
C LEU A 34 -3.63 12.66 5.74
N ALA A 35 -4.66 11.97 6.21
CA ALA A 35 -4.51 10.88 7.16
C ALA A 35 -4.27 9.58 6.41
N PHE A 36 -3.05 9.04 6.49
CA PHE A 36 -2.72 7.72 5.96
C PHE A 36 -2.60 6.71 7.09
N LYS A 37 -3.01 5.49 6.84
CA LYS A 37 -2.82 4.35 7.73
C LYS A 37 -1.95 3.32 7.03
N ARG A 38 -1.21 2.54 7.81
CA ARG A 38 -0.37 1.47 7.27
C ARG A 38 -0.86 0.12 7.73
N GLN A 39 -0.57 -0.91 6.95
CA GLN A 39 -0.90 -2.30 7.28
C GLN A 39 -2.37 -2.42 7.68
N HIS A 40 -3.24 -1.92 6.83
CA HIS A 40 -4.66 -1.79 7.13
C HIS A 40 -5.44 -2.95 6.51
N PRO A 41 -6.26 -3.67 7.31
CA PRO A 41 -7.06 -4.76 6.78
C PRO A 41 -8.29 -4.25 6.03
N ILE A 42 -8.53 -4.82 4.85
CA ILE A 42 -9.76 -4.61 4.06
C ILE A 42 -10.24 -5.99 3.61
N GLY A 43 -11.40 -6.43 4.12
CA GLY A 43 -11.84 -7.80 3.89
C GLY A 43 -10.80 -8.78 4.40
N ASP A 44 -10.38 -9.69 3.57
CA ASP A 44 -9.37 -10.69 3.90
C ASP A 44 -7.95 -10.27 3.54
N TYR A 45 -7.78 -9.03 3.09
CA TYR A 45 -6.49 -8.54 2.62
C TYR A 45 -5.94 -7.47 3.55
N ILE A 46 -4.61 -7.32 3.53
CA ILE A 46 -3.91 -6.26 4.25
C ILE A 46 -3.26 -5.38 3.19
N VAL A 47 -3.52 -4.08 3.23
CA VAL A 47 -2.91 -3.12 2.31
C VAL A 47 -1.76 -2.38 2.99
N ASP A 48 -0.75 -2.00 2.21
CA ASP A 48 0.44 -1.35 2.78
C ASP A 48 0.10 0.02 3.35
N PHE A 49 -0.52 0.88 2.57
CA PHE A 49 -0.91 2.23 2.98
C PHE A 49 -2.26 2.58 2.40
N ILE A 50 -3.07 3.31 3.16
CA ILE A 50 -4.39 3.73 2.71
C ILE A 50 -4.72 5.12 3.23
N CYS A 51 -5.31 5.93 2.35
CA CYS A 51 -5.98 7.17 2.70
C CYS A 51 -7.48 6.96 2.50
N LEU A 52 -8.22 6.80 3.60
CA LEU A 52 -9.65 6.51 3.53
C LEU A 52 -10.43 7.65 2.91
N GLU A 53 -10.05 8.89 3.22
CA GLU A 53 -10.71 10.08 2.68
C GLU A 53 -10.65 10.12 1.16
N LYS A 54 -9.52 9.76 0.58
CA LYS A 54 -9.32 9.77 -0.88
C LYS A 54 -9.59 8.43 -1.53
N LYS A 55 -9.91 7.42 -0.73
CA LYS A 55 -10.11 6.04 -1.21
C LYS A 55 -8.92 5.57 -2.04
N LEU A 56 -7.73 5.88 -1.56
CA LEU A 56 -6.48 5.59 -2.26
C LEU A 56 -5.66 4.58 -1.47
N ILE A 57 -5.23 3.52 -2.15
CA ILE A 57 -4.33 2.51 -1.61
C ILE A 57 -3.00 2.59 -2.33
N ILE A 58 -1.90 2.58 -1.57
CA ILE A 58 -0.55 2.59 -2.10
C ILE A 58 0.13 1.30 -1.67
N GLU A 59 0.68 0.56 -2.64
CA GLU A 59 1.37 -0.69 -2.41
C GLU A 59 2.80 -0.59 -2.89
N ILE A 60 3.72 -1.23 -2.16
CA ILE A 60 5.14 -1.26 -2.54
C ILE A 60 5.54 -2.71 -2.76
N ASP A 61 6.03 -3.01 -3.95
CA ASP A 61 6.37 -4.36 -4.36
C ASP A 61 7.87 -4.54 -4.50
N GLY A 62 8.35 -5.71 -4.04
CA GLY A 62 9.75 -6.05 -4.10
C GLY A 62 10.23 -6.68 -5.41
N GLY A 63 9.34 -6.86 -6.39
CA GLY A 63 9.71 -7.41 -7.69
C GLY A 63 9.67 -8.93 -7.79
N GLN A 64 9.02 -9.62 -6.87
CA GLN A 64 8.98 -11.08 -6.82
C GLN A 64 7.65 -11.67 -7.30
N HIS A 65 6.89 -10.95 -8.10
CA HIS A 65 5.53 -11.33 -8.48
C HIS A 65 5.40 -11.82 -9.91
N ASN A 66 6.43 -12.48 -10.43
CA ASN A 66 6.42 -12.97 -11.82
C ASN A 66 5.87 -14.39 -11.96
N GLU A 67 5.52 -15.04 -10.85
CA GLU A 67 4.95 -16.39 -10.90
C GLU A 67 3.46 -16.32 -11.26
N PRO A 68 2.97 -17.22 -12.14
CA PRO A 68 1.56 -17.18 -12.60
C PRO A 68 0.53 -17.17 -11.47
N ASN A 69 0.77 -17.95 -10.41
CA ASN A 69 -0.16 -18.02 -9.27
C ASN A 69 -0.24 -16.67 -8.53
N ASN A 70 0.88 -15.98 -8.42
CA ASN A 70 0.90 -14.67 -7.77
C ASN A 70 0.21 -13.60 -8.61
N ILE A 71 0.32 -13.69 -9.94
CA ILE A 71 -0.35 -12.75 -10.85
C ILE A 71 -1.87 -12.89 -10.71
N GLU A 72 -2.38 -14.13 -10.69
CA GLU A 72 -3.81 -14.37 -10.55
C GLU A 72 -4.34 -13.92 -9.19
N TYR A 73 -3.60 -14.21 -8.13
CA TYR A 73 -3.95 -13.78 -6.78
C TYR A 73 -3.98 -12.25 -6.70
N ASP A 74 -2.99 -11.59 -7.27
CA ASP A 74 -2.90 -10.12 -7.27
C ASP A 74 -4.06 -9.49 -8.03
N LYS A 75 -4.46 -10.09 -9.14
CA LYS A 75 -5.60 -9.60 -9.91
C LYS A 75 -6.89 -9.71 -9.10
N THR A 76 -7.14 -10.86 -8.48
CA THR A 76 -8.32 -11.08 -7.64
C THR A 76 -8.37 -10.09 -6.50
N ARG A 77 -7.24 -9.86 -5.85
CA ARG A 77 -7.10 -8.92 -4.75
C ARG A 77 -7.40 -7.49 -5.21
N THR A 78 -6.80 -7.07 -6.32
CA THR A 78 -7.01 -5.74 -6.87
C THR A 78 -8.46 -5.53 -7.28
N ASP A 79 -9.06 -6.50 -7.95
CA ASP A 79 -10.47 -6.44 -8.35
C ASP A 79 -11.38 -6.28 -7.12
N PHE A 80 -11.09 -7.00 -6.05
CA PHE A 80 -11.85 -6.87 -4.81
C PHE A 80 -11.74 -5.46 -4.23
N LEU A 81 -10.52 -4.92 -4.14
CA LEU A 81 -10.30 -3.60 -3.57
C LEU A 81 -10.98 -2.52 -4.43
N GLU A 82 -10.88 -2.64 -5.73
CA GLU A 82 -11.53 -1.70 -6.64
C GLU A 82 -13.05 -1.79 -6.56
N SER A 83 -13.60 -2.98 -6.34
CA SER A 83 -15.04 -3.17 -6.15
C SER A 83 -15.55 -2.46 -4.90
N LYS A 84 -14.68 -2.21 -3.93
CA LYS A 84 -15.01 -1.46 -2.71
C LYS A 84 -14.83 0.05 -2.89
N GLY A 85 -14.48 0.49 -4.08
CA GLY A 85 -14.35 1.92 -4.40
C GLY A 85 -12.94 2.47 -4.24
N TYR A 86 -11.94 1.63 -4.00
CA TYR A 86 -10.57 2.08 -3.83
C TYR A 86 -9.81 2.11 -5.14
N LYS A 87 -8.94 3.09 -5.29
CA LYS A 87 -7.94 3.12 -6.34
C LYS A 87 -6.66 2.54 -5.76
N VAL A 88 -6.06 1.55 -6.44
CA VAL A 88 -4.81 0.92 -6.01
C VAL A 88 -3.70 1.39 -6.93
N ILE A 89 -2.65 1.98 -6.37
CA ILE A 89 -1.45 2.32 -7.12
C ILE A 89 -0.27 1.57 -6.52
N ARG A 90 0.63 1.10 -7.39
CA ARG A 90 1.76 0.28 -6.98
C ARG A 90 3.06 0.89 -7.44
N PHE A 91 4.06 0.77 -6.58
CA PHE A 91 5.42 1.21 -6.87
C PHE A 91 6.39 0.07 -6.56
N TRP A 92 7.48 0.01 -7.31
CA TRP A 92 8.55 -0.93 -7.03
C TRP A 92 9.47 -0.38 -5.95
N ASN A 93 10.15 -1.27 -5.23
CA ASN A 93 11.13 -0.86 -4.21
C ASN A 93 12.16 0.12 -4.78
N ASN A 94 12.67 -0.15 -6.00
CA ASN A 94 13.67 0.72 -6.58
C ASN A 94 13.15 2.12 -6.92
N GLU A 95 11.86 2.27 -7.16
CA GLU A 95 11.27 3.59 -7.35
C GLU A 95 11.29 4.39 -6.05
N ILE A 96 10.98 3.74 -4.93
CA ILE A 96 11.05 4.38 -3.62
C ILE A 96 12.49 4.78 -3.29
N ASP A 97 13.45 3.92 -3.61
CA ASP A 97 14.86 4.19 -3.34
C ASP A 97 15.45 5.30 -4.21
N ASN A 98 15.07 5.35 -5.48
CA ASN A 98 15.78 6.14 -6.49
C ASN A 98 14.96 7.25 -7.13
N ASN A 99 13.64 7.27 -6.94
CA ASN A 99 12.78 8.24 -7.63
C ASN A 99 11.56 8.60 -6.76
N ILE A 100 11.83 8.96 -5.52
CA ILE A 100 10.74 9.29 -4.59
C ILE A 100 9.92 10.49 -5.07
N GLU A 101 10.54 11.44 -5.76
CA GLU A 101 9.82 12.59 -6.31
C GLU A 101 8.81 12.16 -7.36
N GLY A 102 9.18 11.24 -8.24
CA GLY A 102 8.28 10.68 -9.25
C GLY A 102 7.14 9.89 -8.61
N VAL A 103 7.44 9.19 -7.52
CA VAL A 103 6.41 8.47 -6.76
C VAL A 103 5.34 9.45 -6.26
N PHE A 104 5.74 10.54 -5.62
CA PHE A 104 4.77 11.51 -5.10
C PHE A 104 4.10 12.31 -6.21
N PHE A 105 4.78 12.53 -7.31
CA PHE A 105 4.14 13.13 -8.49
C PHE A 105 2.97 12.26 -8.97
N GLU A 106 3.15 10.94 -8.99
CA GLU A 106 2.09 10.02 -9.38
C GLU A 106 0.97 9.98 -8.34
N ILE A 107 1.32 9.95 -7.05
CA ILE A 107 0.32 9.98 -5.97
C ILE A 107 -0.55 11.24 -6.07
N ASP A 108 0.05 12.38 -6.37
CA ASP A 108 -0.65 13.66 -6.48
C ASP A 108 -1.79 13.62 -7.51
N LYS A 109 -1.66 12.80 -8.54
CA LYS A 109 -2.71 12.68 -9.57
C LYS A 109 -4.00 12.09 -9.03
N HIS A 110 -3.94 11.45 -7.88
CA HIS A 110 -5.08 10.74 -7.28
C HIS A 110 -5.60 11.42 -6.00
N ILE A 111 -5.11 12.58 -5.70
CA ILE A 111 -5.52 13.34 -4.50
C ILE A 111 -6.49 14.47 -4.83
#